data_7d0c9a46c830f9813aeb064d88e806c9
#
_entry.id   7d0c9a46c830f9813aeb064d88e806c9
#
_cell.length_a   1.000
_cell.length_b   1.000
_cell.length_c   1.000
_cell.angle_alpha   90.00
_cell.angle_beta   90.00
_cell.angle_gamma   90.00
#
_symmetry.space_group_name_H-M   'P 1'
#
loop_
_entity.id
_entity.type
_entity.pdbx_description
1 polymer ?
#
loop_
_entity_poly.entity_id
_entity_poly.type
_entity_poly.pdbx_seq_one_letter_code
_entity_poly.pdbx_strand_id
1 'polypeptide(L)'
;MYLAFLPIWWAALEPLTALAAACADLIYHFLDSSVSIAADGRIARITLDAGAMAGKHLQESGLRMETVAYGMPLLAALVVATRPARLLGKIQALAAGLALMTLLTVLAVVGWARLAGLETHDQMVFATTGTKGHTSAFMYYCFHGYAFSQPVLAVITWMGTAMCGFFDVRPLKDANVRTQEVRTQEPKSRCWCGSGRQFRRCCGKTTRK
;
A
#
# COMPACT_ATOMS: atom_id res chain seq x y z
N MET A 1 -8.55 4.05 -14.75
CA MET A 1 -7.47 3.12 -14.36
C MET A 1 -7.71 2.44 -13.02
N TYR A 2 -7.98 3.16 -11.92
CA TYR A 2 -8.21 2.54 -10.60
C TYR A 2 -9.23 1.39 -10.64
N LEU A 3 -10.40 1.59 -11.26
CA LEU A 3 -11.45 0.57 -11.36
C LEU A 3 -11.00 -0.73 -12.06
N ALA A 4 -10.03 -0.66 -12.97
CA ALA A 4 -9.52 -1.86 -13.65
C ALA A 4 -8.67 -2.75 -12.72
N PHE A 5 -8.14 -2.21 -11.62
CA PHE A 5 -7.39 -2.99 -10.64
C PHE A 5 -8.28 -3.66 -9.58
N LEU A 6 -9.53 -3.22 -9.43
CA LEU A 6 -10.43 -3.76 -8.40
C LEU A 6 -10.70 -5.27 -8.54
N PRO A 7 -10.95 -5.83 -9.75
CA PRO A 7 -11.15 -7.27 -9.89
C PRO A 7 -9.90 -8.08 -9.53
N ILE A 8 -8.72 -7.59 -9.96
CA ILE A 8 -7.42 -8.22 -9.64
C ILE A 8 -7.17 -8.16 -8.14
N TRP A 9 -7.42 -6.99 -7.53
CA TRP A 9 -7.34 -6.78 -6.10
C TRP A 9 -8.28 -7.72 -5.34
N TRP A 10 -9.52 -7.82 -5.78
CA TRP A 10 -10.52 -8.68 -5.16
C TRP A 10 -10.10 -10.16 -5.14
N ALA A 11 -9.49 -10.64 -6.24
CA ALA A 11 -8.93 -11.99 -6.33
C ALA A 11 -7.67 -12.16 -5.45
N ALA A 12 -6.89 -11.10 -5.26
CA ALA A 12 -5.67 -11.12 -4.45
C ALA A 12 -5.93 -11.03 -2.94
N LEU A 13 -7.14 -10.67 -2.49
CA LEU A 13 -7.45 -10.49 -1.07
C LEU A 13 -7.28 -11.78 -0.25
N GLU A 14 -7.71 -12.92 -0.75
CA GLU A 14 -7.60 -14.19 -0.02
C GLU A 14 -6.14 -14.61 0.22
N PRO A 15 -5.27 -14.69 -0.81
CA PRO A 15 -3.85 -15.00 -0.58
C PRO A 15 -3.14 -13.94 0.26
N LEU A 16 -3.52 -12.65 0.13
CA LEU A 16 -2.98 -11.59 0.98
C LEU A 16 -3.42 -11.78 2.45
N THR A 17 -4.68 -12.16 2.68
CA THR A 17 -5.18 -12.46 4.03
C THR A 17 -4.41 -13.61 4.64
N ALA A 18 -4.20 -14.70 3.88
CA ALA A 18 -3.44 -15.86 4.33
C ALA A 18 -2.00 -15.48 4.70
N LEU A 19 -1.33 -14.69 3.84
CA LEU A 19 0.03 -14.21 4.09
C LEU A 19 0.07 -13.30 5.32
N ALA A 20 -0.83 -12.32 5.41
CA ALA A 20 -0.85 -11.36 6.51
C ALA A 20 -1.17 -12.05 7.85
N ALA A 21 -2.13 -12.98 7.86
CA ALA A 21 -2.47 -13.75 9.05
C ALA A 21 -1.30 -14.62 9.51
N ALA A 22 -0.66 -15.36 8.60
CA ALA A 22 0.50 -16.20 8.95
C ALA A 22 1.69 -15.39 9.48
N CYS A 23 2.00 -14.24 8.86
CA CYS A 23 3.05 -13.35 9.35
C CYS A 23 2.68 -12.73 10.70
N ALA A 24 1.43 -12.33 10.88
CA ALA A 24 0.95 -11.75 12.14
C ALA A 24 0.93 -12.81 13.26
N ASP A 25 0.51 -14.03 12.97
CA ASP A 25 0.53 -15.15 13.92
C ASP A 25 1.96 -15.45 14.38
N LEU A 26 2.90 -15.52 13.43
CA LEU A 26 4.32 -15.72 13.75
C LEU A 26 4.86 -14.59 14.67
N ILE A 27 4.58 -13.33 14.35
CA ILE A 27 5.00 -12.18 15.16
C ILE A 27 4.35 -12.24 16.54
N TYR A 28 3.05 -12.53 16.58
CA TYR A 28 2.30 -12.55 17.82
C TYR A 28 2.69 -13.71 18.72
N HIS A 29 3.02 -14.86 18.16
CA HIS A 29 3.49 -16.02 18.92
C HIS A 29 4.75 -15.73 19.74
N PHE A 30 5.63 -14.83 19.28
CA PHE A 30 6.78 -14.33 20.06
C PHE A 30 6.39 -13.36 21.18
N LEU A 31 5.21 -12.73 21.09
CA LEU A 31 4.74 -11.78 22.08
C LEU A 31 3.80 -12.43 23.12
N ASP A 32 2.91 -13.28 22.65
CA ASP A 32 1.90 -13.94 23.48
C ASP A 32 1.40 -15.22 22.78
N SER A 33 1.71 -16.37 23.36
CA SER A 33 1.33 -17.68 22.81
C SER A 33 -0.15 -18.04 23.04
N SER A 34 -0.90 -17.21 23.78
CA SER A 34 -2.32 -17.44 24.05
C SER A 34 -3.24 -16.96 22.88
N VAL A 35 -2.67 -16.33 21.88
CA VAL A 35 -3.39 -15.80 20.72
C VAL A 35 -3.02 -16.56 19.48
N SER A 36 -4.01 -16.97 18.71
CA SER A 36 -3.84 -17.57 17.38
C SER A 36 -4.54 -16.74 16.32
N ILE A 37 -3.85 -16.51 15.21
CA ILE A 37 -4.33 -15.72 14.08
C ILE A 37 -4.38 -16.60 12.84
N ALA A 38 -5.58 -16.82 12.30
CA ALA A 38 -5.79 -17.66 11.14
C ALA A 38 -6.55 -16.90 10.03
N ALA A 39 -6.33 -17.29 8.78
CA ALA A 39 -7.10 -16.78 7.66
C ALA A 39 -8.37 -17.62 7.47
N ASP A 40 -9.51 -16.94 7.32
CA ASP A 40 -10.78 -17.50 6.90
C ASP A 40 -11.29 -16.71 5.69
N GLY A 41 -10.93 -17.16 4.49
CA GLY A 41 -11.16 -16.42 3.26
C GLY A 41 -10.49 -15.03 3.29
N ARG A 42 -11.31 -13.97 3.34
CA ARG A 42 -10.86 -12.56 3.39
C ARG A 42 -10.85 -11.96 4.78
N ILE A 43 -11.06 -12.78 5.79
CA ILE A 43 -11.11 -12.36 7.20
C ILE A 43 -9.89 -12.94 7.92
N ALA A 44 -9.12 -12.09 8.58
CA ALA A 44 -8.15 -12.54 9.57
C ALA A 44 -8.90 -12.79 10.88
N ARG A 45 -9.04 -14.05 11.25
CA ARG A 45 -9.74 -14.49 12.46
C ARG A 45 -8.73 -14.59 13.61
N ILE A 46 -9.04 -13.95 14.69
CA ILE A 46 -8.22 -13.95 15.91
C ILE A 46 -8.96 -14.72 16.97
N THR A 47 -8.33 -15.75 17.49
CA THR A 47 -8.84 -16.56 18.60
C THR A 47 -7.97 -16.33 19.82
N LEU A 48 -8.60 -15.92 20.93
CA LEU A 48 -7.96 -15.75 22.23
C LEU A 48 -8.24 -16.99 23.06
N ASP A 49 -7.18 -17.71 23.46
CA ASP A 49 -7.31 -18.77 24.45
C ASP A 49 -7.30 -18.17 25.84
N ALA A 50 -8.49 -17.91 26.34
CA ALA A 50 -8.70 -17.28 27.66
C ALA A 50 -8.37 -18.18 28.85
N GLY A 51 -7.52 -19.20 28.65
CA GLY A 51 -7.03 -20.07 29.70
C GLY A 51 -8.12 -20.65 30.62
N ALA A 52 -7.83 -21.69 31.35
CA ALA A 52 -8.78 -22.45 32.22
C ALA A 52 -9.51 -21.64 33.31
N MET A 53 -9.24 -20.33 33.47
CA MET A 53 -9.86 -19.49 34.50
C MET A 53 -11.16 -18.79 34.11
N ALA A 54 -11.38 -18.55 32.81
CA ALA A 54 -12.60 -17.93 32.32
C ALA A 54 -13.39 -19.01 31.54
N GLY A 55 -14.34 -19.65 32.20
CA GLY A 55 -15.11 -20.74 31.61
C GLY A 55 -15.54 -20.48 30.16
N LYS A 56 -14.91 -21.15 29.23
CA LYS A 56 -15.34 -21.49 27.85
C LYS A 56 -15.75 -20.39 26.86
N HIS A 57 -15.40 -19.15 27.03
CA HIS A 57 -15.64 -18.19 25.95
C HIS A 57 -14.33 -17.91 25.19
N LEU A 58 -14.06 -18.72 24.15
CA LEU A 58 -13.16 -18.33 23.06
C LEU A 58 -13.74 -17.03 22.48
N GLN A 59 -13.09 -15.92 22.71
CA GLN A 59 -13.48 -14.68 22.06
C GLN A 59 -12.90 -14.69 20.65
N GLU A 60 -13.78 -14.83 19.65
CA GLU A 60 -13.40 -14.73 18.27
C GLU A 60 -13.60 -13.29 17.80
N SER A 61 -12.57 -12.70 17.24
CA SER A 61 -12.63 -11.40 16.56
C SER A 61 -12.18 -11.55 15.11
N GLY A 62 -12.91 -10.96 14.18
CA GLY A 62 -12.61 -11.02 12.75
C GLY A 62 -12.28 -9.65 12.16
N LEU A 63 -11.12 -9.53 11.51
CA LEU A 63 -10.74 -8.34 10.77
C LEU A 63 -10.91 -8.57 9.27
N ARG A 64 -11.79 -7.80 8.64
CA ARG A 64 -11.97 -7.82 7.19
C ARG A 64 -10.80 -7.15 6.50
N MET A 65 -10.12 -7.87 5.62
CA MET A 65 -8.92 -7.37 4.92
C MET A 65 -9.23 -6.23 3.95
N GLU A 66 -10.44 -6.17 3.43
CA GLU A 66 -10.87 -5.03 2.61
C GLU A 66 -10.73 -3.70 3.34
N THR A 67 -10.92 -3.70 4.67
CA THR A 67 -10.88 -2.48 5.49
C THR A 67 -9.45 -1.95 5.71
N VAL A 68 -8.45 -2.83 5.70
CA VAL A 68 -7.07 -2.47 6.05
C VAL A 68 -6.09 -2.50 4.89
N ALA A 69 -6.55 -2.90 3.71
CA ALA A 69 -5.67 -3.06 2.55
C ALA A 69 -6.18 -2.40 1.27
N TYR A 70 -7.23 -1.59 1.33
CA TYR A 70 -7.84 -0.98 0.14
C TYR A 70 -6.99 0.13 -0.51
N GLY A 71 -5.93 0.58 0.14
CA GLY A 71 -4.95 1.50 -0.45
C GLY A 71 -4.06 0.86 -1.53
N MET A 72 -3.91 -0.48 -1.53
CA MET A 72 -3.03 -1.18 -2.48
C MET A 72 -3.45 -1.01 -3.96
N PRO A 73 -4.73 -1.14 -4.35
CA PRO A 73 -5.13 -0.89 -5.74
C PRO A 73 -4.93 0.57 -6.16
N LEU A 74 -5.04 1.52 -5.24
CA LEU A 74 -4.72 2.92 -5.51
C LEU A 74 -3.22 3.10 -5.79
N LEU A 75 -2.35 2.50 -4.97
CA LEU A 75 -0.91 2.50 -5.20
C LEU A 75 -0.56 1.92 -6.58
N ALA A 76 -1.13 0.77 -6.94
CA ALA A 76 -0.90 0.15 -8.25
C ALA A 76 -1.33 1.08 -9.40
N ALA A 77 -2.49 1.72 -9.27
CA ALA A 77 -2.97 2.68 -10.26
C ALA A 77 -2.03 3.90 -10.40
N LEU A 78 -1.53 4.44 -9.28
CA LEU A 78 -0.59 5.56 -9.27
C LEU A 78 0.74 5.20 -9.96
N VAL A 79 1.32 4.02 -9.62
CA VAL A 79 2.57 3.55 -10.22
C VAL A 79 2.41 3.36 -11.74
N VAL A 80 1.32 2.73 -12.18
CA VAL A 80 1.07 2.51 -13.62
C VAL A 80 0.83 3.83 -14.35
N ALA A 81 0.12 4.78 -13.73
CA ALA A 81 -0.17 6.09 -14.32
C ALA A 81 1.06 7.00 -14.43
N THR A 82 2.12 6.75 -13.66
CA THR A 82 3.33 7.57 -13.66
C THR A 82 4.05 7.55 -15.02
N ARG A 83 4.29 8.73 -15.59
CA ARG A 83 5.02 8.94 -16.87
C ARG A 83 6.24 9.85 -16.62
N PRO A 84 7.32 9.73 -17.42
CA PRO A 84 7.76 8.59 -18.22
C PRO A 84 8.63 7.67 -17.34
N ALA A 85 8.23 6.45 -17.11
CA ALA A 85 9.04 5.51 -16.35
C ALA A 85 9.39 4.29 -17.23
N ARG A 86 10.62 3.78 -17.09
CA ARG A 86 11.00 2.50 -17.68
C ARG A 86 10.17 1.40 -17.04
N LEU A 87 9.78 0.38 -17.79
CA LEU A 87 8.96 -0.74 -17.29
C LEU A 87 9.57 -1.37 -16.02
N LEU A 88 10.89 -1.58 -16.04
CA LEU A 88 11.62 -2.14 -14.90
C LEU A 88 11.46 -1.27 -13.63
N GLY A 89 11.60 0.06 -13.76
CA GLY A 89 11.39 0.98 -12.64
C GLY A 89 9.98 0.94 -12.08
N LYS A 90 8.96 0.79 -12.95
CA LYS A 90 7.57 0.61 -12.49
C LYS A 90 7.37 -0.69 -11.72
N ILE A 91 7.96 -1.80 -12.20
CA ILE A 91 7.89 -3.10 -11.53
C ILE A 91 8.57 -3.01 -10.16
N GLN A 92 9.76 -2.42 -10.09
CA GLN A 92 10.48 -2.25 -8.82
C GLN A 92 9.71 -1.35 -7.84
N ALA A 93 9.18 -0.21 -8.30
CA ALA A 93 8.37 0.68 -7.48
C ALA A 93 7.10 0.01 -6.98
N LEU A 94 6.42 -0.76 -7.85
CA LEU A 94 5.24 -1.51 -7.47
C LEU A 94 5.57 -2.59 -6.44
N ALA A 95 6.63 -3.38 -6.67
CA ALA A 95 7.06 -4.43 -5.75
C ALA A 95 7.43 -3.86 -4.37
N ALA A 96 8.25 -2.80 -4.32
CA ALA A 96 8.64 -2.14 -3.08
C ALA A 96 7.44 -1.51 -2.36
N GLY A 97 6.56 -0.84 -3.10
CA GLY A 97 5.36 -0.23 -2.55
C GLY A 97 4.36 -1.26 -2.01
N LEU A 98 4.13 -2.36 -2.74
CA LEU A 98 3.27 -3.45 -2.27
C LEU A 98 3.86 -4.15 -1.06
N ALA A 99 5.18 -4.39 -1.02
CA ALA A 99 5.86 -4.97 0.15
C ALA A 99 5.67 -4.10 1.39
N LEU A 100 5.85 -2.77 1.27
CA LEU A 100 5.62 -1.84 2.37
C LEU A 100 4.15 -1.83 2.82
N MET A 101 3.20 -1.78 1.90
CA MET A 101 1.77 -1.80 2.23
C MET A 101 1.37 -3.14 2.88
N THR A 102 1.94 -4.27 2.42
CA THR A 102 1.73 -5.58 3.05
C THR A 102 2.28 -5.60 4.47
N LEU A 103 3.49 -5.06 4.71
CA LEU A 103 4.05 -4.94 6.05
C LEU A 103 3.13 -4.12 6.97
N LEU A 104 2.64 -2.97 6.50
CA LEU A 104 1.70 -2.14 7.26
C LEU A 104 0.39 -2.89 7.54
N THR A 105 -0.08 -3.71 6.60
CA THR A 105 -1.26 -4.56 6.80
C THR A 105 -1.02 -5.63 7.87
N VAL A 106 0.15 -6.29 7.85
CA VAL A 106 0.54 -7.25 8.90
C VAL A 106 0.56 -6.57 10.27
N LEU A 107 1.16 -5.39 10.38
CA LEU A 107 1.17 -4.62 11.63
C LEU A 107 -0.23 -4.22 12.07
N ALA A 108 -1.14 -3.93 11.14
CA ALA A 108 -2.54 -3.66 11.46
C ALA A 108 -3.26 -4.90 12.01
N VAL A 109 -2.99 -6.08 11.47
CA VAL A 109 -3.55 -7.35 11.99
C VAL A 109 -3.02 -7.63 13.40
N VAL A 110 -1.71 -7.45 13.63
CA VAL A 110 -1.10 -7.55 14.98
C VAL A 110 -1.72 -6.54 15.95
N GLY A 111 -1.88 -5.29 15.51
CA GLY A 111 -2.53 -4.23 16.30
C GLY A 111 -3.99 -4.57 16.65
N TRP A 112 -4.73 -5.14 15.70
CA TRP A 112 -6.09 -5.60 15.94
C TRP A 112 -6.16 -6.76 16.94
N ALA A 113 -5.25 -7.73 16.84
CA ALA A 113 -5.14 -8.82 17.80
C ALA A 113 -4.85 -8.30 19.20
N ARG A 114 -3.97 -7.29 19.31
CA ARG A 114 -3.68 -6.63 20.59
C ARG A 114 -4.89 -5.88 21.15
N LEU A 115 -5.63 -5.20 20.28
CA LEU A 115 -6.87 -4.51 20.66
C LEU A 115 -7.91 -5.50 21.21
N ALA A 116 -8.12 -6.63 20.55
CA ALA A 116 -9.04 -7.67 21.00
C ALA A 116 -8.65 -8.21 22.39
N GLY A 117 -7.35 -8.43 22.63
CA GLY A 117 -6.84 -8.83 23.94
C GLY A 117 -7.08 -7.78 25.03
N LEU A 118 -6.83 -6.50 24.72
CA LEU A 118 -7.07 -5.39 25.67
C LEU A 118 -8.56 -5.20 25.97
N GLU A 119 -9.42 -5.35 24.98
CA GLU A 119 -10.87 -5.26 25.18
C GLU A 119 -11.38 -6.37 26.10
N THR A 120 -10.89 -7.59 25.92
CA THR A 120 -11.19 -8.70 26.81
C THR A 120 -10.71 -8.43 28.24
N HIS A 121 -9.49 -7.90 28.40
CA HIS A 121 -8.94 -7.51 29.69
C HIS A 121 -9.79 -6.42 30.36
N ASP A 122 -10.15 -5.35 29.60
CA ASP A 122 -10.97 -4.25 30.14
C ASP A 122 -12.36 -4.73 30.56
N GLN A 123 -12.95 -5.69 29.83
CA GLN A 123 -14.22 -6.32 30.23
C GLN A 123 -14.09 -7.12 31.54
N MET A 124 -13.01 -7.87 31.73
CA MET A 124 -12.75 -8.60 32.97
C MET A 124 -12.55 -7.65 34.13
N VAL A 125 -11.77 -6.57 33.96
CA VAL A 125 -11.56 -5.54 34.99
C VAL A 125 -12.89 -4.88 35.35
N PHE A 126 -13.71 -4.52 34.35
CA PHE A 126 -15.03 -3.96 34.62
C PHE A 126 -15.93 -4.91 35.40
N ALA A 127 -15.93 -6.19 35.06
CA ALA A 127 -16.71 -7.20 35.75
C ALA A 127 -16.29 -7.37 37.23
N THR A 128 -15.00 -7.14 37.54
CA THR A 128 -14.45 -7.30 38.90
C THR A 128 -14.44 -6.03 39.72
N THR A 129 -14.21 -4.87 39.09
CA THR A 129 -14.02 -3.59 39.81
C THR A 129 -15.13 -2.56 39.57
N GLY A 130 -15.98 -2.76 38.55
CA GLY A 130 -16.99 -1.80 38.12
C GLY A 130 -16.42 -0.55 37.41
N THR A 131 -15.09 -0.48 37.18
CA THR A 131 -14.43 0.65 36.52
C THR A 131 -14.14 0.33 35.07
N LYS A 132 -14.48 1.26 34.13
CA LYS A 132 -14.20 1.09 32.71
C LYS A 132 -12.73 1.39 32.42
N GLY A 133 -12.04 0.45 31.77
CA GLY A 133 -10.74 0.69 31.16
C GLY A 133 -10.84 1.65 29.93
N HIS A 134 -9.79 2.42 29.69
CA HIS A 134 -9.75 3.37 28.57
C HIS A 134 -8.70 2.99 27.49
N THR A 135 -7.92 1.96 27.75
CA THR A 135 -6.80 1.56 26.89
C THR A 135 -7.28 1.02 25.55
N SER A 136 -8.36 0.23 25.56
CA SER A 136 -8.99 -0.29 24.34
C SER A 136 -9.57 0.82 23.46
N ALA A 137 -10.13 1.88 24.03
CA ALA A 137 -10.68 3.01 23.27
C ALA A 137 -9.60 3.74 22.49
N PHE A 138 -8.42 4.01 23.09
CA PHE A 138 -7.30 4.65 22.40
C PHE A 138 -6.82 3.80 21.21
N MET A 139 -6.61 2.50 21.42
CA MET A 139 -6.17 1.58 20.38
C MET A 139 -7.20 1.46 19.25
N TYR A 140 -8.48 1.48 19.57
CA TYR A 140 -9.58 1.50 18.61
C TYR A 140 -9.50 2.73 17.69
N TYR A 141 -9.28 3.93 18.22
CA TYR A 141 -9.12 5.15 17.43
C TYR A 141 -7.86 5.12 16.57
N CYS A 142 -6.75 4.59 17.08
CA CYS A 142 -5.52 4.40 16.30
C CYS A 142 -5.74 3.47 15.10
N PHE A 143 -6.44 2.36 15.31
CA PHE A 143 -6.75 1.41 14.26
C PHE A 143 -7.66 2.01 13.18
N HIS A 144 -8.74 2.70 13.59
CA HIS A 144 -9.63 3.36 12.65
C HIS A 144 -8.92 4.48 11.89
N GLY A 145 -8.08 5.26 12.58
CA GLY A 145 -7.22 6.26 11.95
C GLY A 145 -6.32 5.63 10.87
N TYR A 146 -5.70 4.49 11.14
CA TYR A 146 -4.94 3.73 10.15
C TYR A 146 -5.81 3.30 8.97
N ALA A 147 -6.98 2.68 9.21
CA ALA A 147 -7.87 2.26 8.15
C ALA A 147 -8.26 3.45 7.24
N PHE A 148 -8.68 4.58 7.82
CA PHE A 148 -9.04 5.77 7.05
C PHE A 148 -7.84 6.43 6.32
N SER A 149 -6.62 6.26 6.81
CA SER A 149 -5.42 6.84 6.20
C SER A 149 -4.88 6.04 4.99
N GLN A 150 -5.43 4.89 4.66
CA GLN A 150 -4.94 4.02 3.59
C GLN A 150 -4.73 4.73 2.23
N PRO A 151 -5.63 5.59 1.72
CA PRO A 151 -5.38 6.31 0.47
C PRO A 151 -4.19 7.27 0.58
N VAL A 152 -4.04 7.93 1.74
CA VAL A 152 -2.93 8.85 2.00
C VAL A 152 -1.62 8.08 2.07
N LEU A 153 -1.60 6.92 2.74
CA LEU A 153 -0.44 6.03 2.80
C LEU A 153 -0.04 5.53 1.42
N ALA A 154 -1.01 5.20 0.56
CA ALA A 154 -0.73 4.81 -0.82
C ALA A 154 -0.06 5.95 -1.62
N VAL A 155 -0.51 7.19 -1.46
CA VAL A 155 0.10 8.37 -2.09
C VAL A 155 1.49 8.63 -1.54
N ILE A 156 1.68 8.59 -0.22
CA ILE A 156 3.00 8.78 0.43
C ILE A 156 3.98 7.70 -0.04
N THR A 157 3.55 6.44 -0.09
CA THR A 157 4.37 5.32 -0.56
C THR A 157 4.77 5.51 -2.02
N TRP A 158 3.82 5.93 -2.89
CA TRP A 158 4.11 6.26 -4.27
C TRP A 158 5.12 7.43 -4.39
N MET A 159 4.94 8.50 -3.62
CA MET A 159 5.90 9.62 -3.59
C MET A 159 7.28 9.17 -3.11
N GLY A 160 7.35 8.34 -2.07
CA GLY A 160 8.60 7.77 -1.57
C GLY A 160 9.33 6.95 -2.63
N THR A 161 8.62 6.09 -3.37
CA THR A 161 9.23 5.33 -4.48
C THR A 161 9.71 6.25 -5.61
N ALA A 162 9.01 7.36 -5.88
CA ALA A 162 9.44 8.36 -6.84
C ALA A 162 10.74 9.07 -6.38
N MET A 163 10.82 9.45 -5.11
CA MET A 163 12.00 10.10 -4.53
C MET A 163 13.22 9.17 -4.46
N CYS A 164 13.01 7.87 -4.27
CA CYS A 164 14.08 6.87 -4.31
C CYS A 164 14.64 6.60 -5.72
N GLY A 165 14.17 7.32 -6.75
CA GLY A 165 14.71 7.23 -8.11
C GLY A 165 14.21 6.02 -8.92
N PHE A 166 13.19 5.30 -8.44
CA PHE A 166 12.55 4.23 -9.23
C PHE A 166 11.89 4.75 -10.50
N PHE A 167 11.51 6.04 -10.51
CA PHE A 167 11.01 6.74 -11.68
C PHE A 167 12.06 7.73 -12.18
N ASP A 168 12.49 7.59 -13.42
CA ASP A 168 13.34 8.58 -14.11
C ASP A 168 12.43 9.79 -14.46
N VAL A 169 12.07 10.57 -13.45
CA VAL A 169 11.30 11.80 -13.62
C VAL A 169 12.26 12.85 -14.16
N ARG A 170 12.49 12.85 -15.48
CA ARG A 170 13.19 13.96 -16.10
C ARG A 170 12.36 15.22 -15.90
N PRO A 171 12.92 16.27 -15.31
CA PRO A 171 12.18 17.50 -15.12
C PRO A 171 11.67 17.99 -16.48
N LEU A 172 10.43 18.48 -16.51
CA LEU A 172 9.76 19.05 -17.70
C LEU A 172 10.58 20.16 -18.37
N LYS A 173 11.63 20.67 -17.71
CA LYS A 173 12.62 21.59 -18.30
C LYS A 173 13.25 21.06 -19.58
N ASP A 174 13.53 19.75 -19.68
CA ASP A 174 14.18 19.17 -20.85
C ASP A 174 13.22 19.10 -22.08
N ALA A 175 11.92 19.02 -21.83
CA ALA A 175 10.94 19.07 -22.92
C ALA A 175 10.86 20.47 -23.54
N ASN A 176 10.93 21.53 -22.72
CA ASN A 176 10.93 22.91 -23.18
C ASN A 176 12.26 23.31 -23.86
N VAL A 177 13.40 22.83 -23.33
CA VAL A 177 14.72 23.04 -23.94
C VAL A 177 14.78 22.36 -25.30
N ARG A 178 14.31 21.11 -25.43
CA ARG A 178 14.23 20.42 -26.72
C ARG A 178 13.34 21.12 -27.72
N THR A 179 12.22 21.68 -27.27
CA THR A 179 11.29 22.42 -28.13
C THR A 179 11.89 23.76 -28.57
N GLN A 180 12.70 24.41 -27.72
CA GLN A 180 13.43 25.63 -28.07
C GLN A 180 14.61 25.33 -29.03
N GLU A 181 15.38 24.25 -28.79
CA GLU A 181 16.46 23.85 -29.70
C GLU A 181 15.92 23.52 -31.11
N VAL A 182 14.77 22.86 -31.20
CA VAL A 182 14.09 22.60 -32.49
C VAL A 182 13.67 23.90 -33.18
N ARG A 183 13.25 24.94 -32.42
CA ARG A 183 12.85 26.24 -32.99
C ARG A 183 14.02 27.09 -33.46
N THR A 184 15.21 26.92 -32.89
CA THR A 184 16.41 27.72 -33.20
C THR A 184 17.31 27.04 -34.25
N GLN A 185 17.04 25.77 -34.61
CA GLN A 185 17.87 25.05 -35.57
C GLN A 185 17.69 25.62 -36.99
N GLU A 186 18.81 26.05 -37.59
CA GLU A 186 18.77 26.54 -38.96
C GLU A 186 18.26 25.47 -39.96
N PRO A 187 17.42 25.85 -40.94
CA PRO A 187 16.82 24.90 -41.87
C PRO A 187 17.82 24.07 -42.69
N LYS A 188 19.03 24.57 -42.88
CA LYS A 188 20.10 23.93 -43.63
C LYS A 188 21.05 23.08 -42.76
N SER A 189 20.98 23.15 -41.44
CA SER A 189 21.81 22.36 -40.53
C SER A 189 21.45 20.86 -40.59
N ARG A 190 22.42 20.00 -40.23
CA ARG A 190 22.14 18.57 -40.09
C ARG A 190 21.16 18.33 -38.96
N CYS A 191 20.19 17.46 -39.22
CA CYS A 191 19.18 17.17 -38.22
C CYS A 191 19.81 16.46 -36.99
N TRP A 192 19.57 16.96 -35.83
CA TRP A 192 20.08 16.41 -34.54
C TRP A 192 19.54 15.00 -34.22
N CYS A 193 18.47 14.52 -34.91
CA CYS A 193 17.94 13.18 -34.75
C CYS A 193 18.88 12.04 -35.22
N GLY A 194 20.08 12.39 -35.70
CA GLY A 194 21.09 11.42 -36.19
C GLY A 194 20.82 10.83 -37.57
N SER A 195 19.78 11.25 -38.30
CA SER A 195 19.42 10.74 -39.62
C SER A 195 20.39 11.18 -40.73
N GLY A 196 21.32 12.09 -40.45
CA GLY A 196 22.25 12.69 -41.45
C GLY A 196 21.58 13.63 -42.47
N ARG A 197 20.25 13.76 -42.46
CA ARG A 197 19.51 14.64 -43.37
C ARG A 197 19.45 16.06 -42.83
N GLN A 198 19.22 17.04 -43.74
CA GLN A 198 19.00 18.43 -43.32
C GLN A 198 17.72 18.54 -42.51
N PHE A 199 17.71 19.41 -41.48
CA PHE A 199 16.58 19.60 -40.56
C PHE A 199 15.24 19.84 -41.28
N ARG A 200 15.25 20.70 -42.32
CA ARG A 200 14.08 20.99 -43.16
C ARG A 200 13.48 19.76 -43.85
N ARG A 201 14.30 18.76 -44.18
CA ARG A 201 13.88 17.52 -44.89
C ARG A 201 13.60 16.36 -43.94
N CYS A 202 13.78 16.54 -42.67
CA CYS A 202 13.58 15.53 -41.60
C CYS A 202 12.55 16.01 -40.59
N CYS A 203 12.97 16.44 -39.42
CA CYS A 203 12.09 16.85 -38.29
C CYS A 203 11.38 18.19 -38.57
N GLY A 204 11.90 19.08 -39.41
CA GLY A 204 11.30 20.35 -39.79
C GLY A 204 10.03 20.26 -40.66
N LYS A 205 9.69 19.07 -41.19
CA LYS A 205 8.44 18.87 -41.95
C LYS A 205 7.19 18.90 -41.07
N THR A 206 7.33 18.53 -39.80
CA THR A 206 6.21 18.42 -38.84
C THR A 206 5.84 19.75 -38.17
N THR A 207 6.67 20.79 -38.32
CA THR A 207 6.46 22.10 -37.66
C THR A 207 5.69 23.12 -38.54
N ARG A 208 5.21 22.73 -39.74
CA ARG A 208 4.44 23.59 -40.66
C ARG A 208 2.95 23.19 -40.66
N LYS A 209 2.32 23.03 -39.52
CA LYS A 209 0.85 23.04 -39.46
C LYS A 209 0.39 24.12 -38.50
#